data_104e3e7cdb9794ce50b3a180501126c2
#
_entry.id   104e3e7cdb9794ce50b3a180501126c2
#
_cell.length_a   1.000
_cell.length_b   1.000
_cell.length_c   1.000
_cell.angle_alpha   90.00
_cell.angle_beta   90.00
_cell.angle_gamma   90.00
#
_symmetry.space_group_name_H-M   'P 1'
#
loop_
_entity.id
_entity.type
_entity.pdbx_description
1 polymer ?
#
loop_
_entity_poly.entity_id
_entity_poly.type
_entity_poly.pdbx_seq_one_letter_code
_entity_poly.pdbx_strand_id
1 'polypeptide(L)'
;MDKITYAYLETTNYCNLDCSFCNRDEVIGSLKHMSLDDWGKLLDGIKHHPIQEAKLMGMGEPMLHPQFDEVCRMFKEVFPKCKLIVATNCQYNINDKFRECMKYIDMLYFSIDGYKESYERDRSPAKWSKLLKFLEQFKSVDRYDCDVVVNYVVNAYNVQDIRKVDKLRKENNLGQLRLNIAQIWDADIKMSDDIATSGYTEKDLNYLRDNWNEQIMGKSKWDFKDCFWVNNAIYTTVEGNIKMCCMNTGAEPFGNLFENSIDEIRLMDDYQNVKKGCQTNNPTSHCQNCSYKELVPILNYVGV
;
A
#
# COMPACT_ATOMS: atom_id res chain seq x y z
N MET A 1 -14.62 18.09 -13.92
CA MET A 1 -13.69 16.96 -13.75
C MET A 1 -14.15 16.09 -12.59
N ASP A 2 -13.92 14.76 -12.65
CA ASP A 2 -14.26 13.88 -11.55
C ASP A 2 -13.39 14.22 -10.35
N LYS A 3 -13.97 14.23 -9.17
CA LYS A 3 -13.27 14.59 -7.94
C LYS A 3 -12.38 13.44 -7.47
N ILE A 4 -11.14 13.74 -7.14
CA ILE A 4 -10.24 12.80 -6.48
C ILE A 4 -10.64 12.74 -5.00
N THR A 5 -10.88 11.54 -4.52
CA THR A 5 -11.27 11.29 -3.13
C THR A 5 -10.26 10.44 -2.36
N TYR A 6 -9.28 9.90 -3.08
CA TYR A 6 -8.27 8.99 -2.54
C TYR A 6 -6.89 9.33 -3.08
N ALA A 7 -5.89 9.35 -2.19
CA ALA A 7 -4.51 9.60 -2.55
C ALA A 7 -3.57 8.54 -1.96
N TYR A 8 -2.66 8.05 -2.80
CA TYR A 8 -1.58 7.16 -2.38
C TYR A 8 -0.27 7.88 -2.68
N LEU A 9 0.41 8.35 -1.63
CA LEU A 9 1.48 9.33 -1.73
C LEU A 9 2.77 8.74 -1.15
N GLU A 10 3.75 8.51 -1.99
CA GLU A 10 5.05 8.03 -1.57
C GLU A 10 5.93 9.18 -1.11
N THR A 11 6.45 9.10 0.11
CA THR A 11 7.32 10.13 0.69
C THR A 11 8.78 9.71 0.74
N THR A 12 9.04 8.42 0.60
CA THR A 12 10.38 7.84 0.55
C THR A 12 10.34 6.49 -0.16
N ASN A 13 11.41 6.17 -0.89
CA ASN A 13 11.64 4.84 -1.44
C ASN A 13 12.78 4.09 -0.71
N TYR A 14 13.35 4.69 0.37
CA TYR A 14 14.23 3.95 1.27
C TYR A 14 13.45 2.92 2.05
N CYS A 15 13.92 1.67 2.04
CA CYS A 15 13.41 0.60 2.88
C CYS A 15 14.58 -0.19 3.46
N ASN A 16 14.44 -0.65 4.70
CA ASN A 16 15.39 -1.52 5.36
C ASN A 16 15.07 -3.02 5.16
N LEU A 17 14.11 -3.34 4.30
CA LEU A 17 13.73 -4.69 3.92
C LEU A 17 13.79 -4.86 2.40
N ASP A 18 13.90 -6.13 2.01
CA ASP A 18 13.84 -6.62 0.63
C ASP A 18 12.88 -7.82 0.61
N CYS A 19 11.58 -7.50 0.67
CA CYS A 19 10.52 -8.51 0.75
C CYS A 19 10.39 -9.25 -0.58
N SER A 20 10.23 -10.59 -0.52
CA SER A 20 10.16 -11.47 -1.68
C SER A 20 9.03 -11.18 -2.69
N PHE A 21 8.01 -10.43 -2.26
CA PHE A 21 6.87 -10.02 -3.07
C PHE A 21 6.87 -8.51 -3.40
N CYS A 22 7.97 -7.81 -3.17
CA CYS A 22 8.09 -6.37 -3.44
C CYS A 22 8.97 -6.15 -4.67
N ASN A 23 8.45 -5.42 -5.64
CA ASN A 23 9.17 -5.07 -6.86
C ASN A 23 9.96 -3.76 -6.76
N ARG A 24 10.26 -3.28 -5.53
CA ARG A 24 10.92 -1.99 -5.32
C ARG A 24 12.16 -1.82 -6.18
N ASP A 25 13.10 -2.74 -6.12
CA ASP A 25 14.42 -2.61 -6.77
C ASP A 25 14.33 -2.63 -8.31
N GLU A 26 13.19 -3.04 -8.86
CA GLU A 26 12.93 -3.10 -10.30
C GLU A 26 12.31 -1.80 -10.83
N VAL A 27 11.63 -1.03 -9.96
CA VAL A 27 10.85 0.15 -10.37
C VAL A 27 11.38 1.48 -9.85
N ILE A 28 12.28 1.47 -8.87
CA ILE A 28 12.92 2.70 -8.37
C ILE A 28 14.18 3.02 -9.17
N GLY A 29 14.37 4.31 -9.44
CA GLY A 29 15.62 4.80 -10.04
C GLY A 29 16.72 4.94 -8.97
N SER A 30 16.68 6.04 -8.22
CA SER A 30 17.60 6.32 -7.12
C SER A 30 16.88 6.33 -5.77
N LEU A 31 17.60 5.94 -4.71
CA LEU A 31 17.09 6.06 -3.36
C LEU A 31 16.91 7.53 -2.97
N LYS A 32 15.72 7.89 -2.49
CA LYS A 32 15.35 9.27 -2.21
C LYS A 32 14.34 9.38 -1.06
N HIS A 33 14.46 10.45 -0.28
CA HIS A 33 13.39 11.00 0.54
C HIS A 33 12.86 12.26 -0.15
N MET A 34 11.55 12.44 -0.16
CA MET A 34 10.94 13.68 -0.65
C MET A 34 11.31 14.82 0.32
N SER A 35 11.77 15.95 -0.20
CA SER A 35 12.01 17.13 0.64
C SER A 35 10.69 17.72 1.15
N LEU A 36 10.71 18.44 2.27
CA LEU A 36 9.49 19.13 2.76
C LEU A 36 9.01 20.20 1.77
N ASP A 37 9.92 20.84 1.02
CA ASP A 37 9.55 21.80 -0.02
C ASP A 37 8.81 21.12 -1.17
N ASP A 38 9.30 19.97 -1.64
CA ASP A 38 8.61 19.19 -2.69
C ASP A 38 7.30 18.58 -2.17
N TRP A 39 7.26 18.17 -0.89
CA TRP A 39 6.03 17.76 -0.23
C TRP A 39 4.98 18.87 -0.22
N GLY A 40 5.41 20.11 0.11
CA GLY A 40 4.55 21.28 0.05
C GLY A 40 3.98 21.53 -1.35
N LYS A 41 4.81 21.46 -2.41
CA LYS A 41 4.36 21.58 -3.81
C LYS A 41 3.35 20.51 -4.18
N LEU A 42 3.60 19.25 -3.79
CA LEU A 42 2.69 18.14 -4.03
C LEU A 42 1.33 18.39 -3.38
N LEU A 43 1.32 18.78 -2.11
CA LEU A 43 0.07 19.11 -1.39
C LEU A 43 -0.68 20.25 -2.05
N ASP A 44 0.04 21.30 -2.48
CA ASP A 44 -0.55 22.44 -3.22
C ASP A 44 -1.18 21.99 -4.54
N GLY A 45 -0.56 21.04 -5.23
CA GLY A 45 -1.06 20.47 -6.49
C GLY A 45 -2.37 19.70 -6.36
N ILE A 46 -2.72 19.24 -5.15
CA ILE A 46 -3.91 18.40 -4.89
C ILE A 46 -4.91 19.01 -3.90
N LYS A 47 -4.59 20.13 -3.22
CA LYS A 47 -5.39 20.68 -2.09
C LYS A 47 -6.84 21.04 -2.43
N HIS A 48 -7.15 21.25 -3.70
CA HIS A 48 -8.51 21.60 -4.14
C HIS A 48 -9.43 20.39 -4.32
N HIS A 49 -8.89 19.18 -4.23
CA HIS A 49 -9.67 17.95 -4.29
C HIS A 49 -10.19 17.53 -2.91
N PRO A 50 -11.39 16.96 -2.82
CA PRO A 50 -11.97 16.48 -1.56
C PRO A 50 -11.39 15.12 -1.16
N ILE A 51 -10.08 15.07 -0.89
CA ILE A 51 -9.42 13.84 -0.46
C ILE A 51 -10.01 13.39 0.87
N GLN A 52 -10.63 12.22 0.89
CA GLN A 52 -11.27 11.62 2.07
C GLN A 52 -10.35 10.63 2.77
N GLU A 53 -9.52 9.92 2.01
CA GLU A 53 -8.57 8.95 2.50
C GLU A 53 -7.23 9.13 1.77
N ALA A 54 -6.13 9.15 2.54
CA ALA A 54 -4.79 9.18 1.98
C ALA A 54 -3.91 8.12 2.63
N LYS A 55 -3.06 7.48 1.83
CA LYS A 55 -2.04 6.56 2.30
C LYS A 55 -0.66 7.14 2.06
N LEU A 56 0.10 7.35 3.14
CA LEU A 56 1.52 7.67 3.08
C LEU A 56 2.32 6.38 3.17
N MET A 57 2.49 5.74 2.05
CA MET A 57 3.26 4.51 1.86
C MET A 57 3.63 4.37 0.38
N GLY A 58 4.50 3.45 0.04
CA GLY A 58 4.93 3.21 -1.33
C GLY A 58 5.99 2.12 -1.36
N MET A 59 7.06 2.32 -2.12
CA MET A 59 8.17 1.38 -2.23
C MET A 59 9.10 1.40 -1.01
N GLY A 60 9.06 2.47 -0.20
CA GLY A 60 9.87 2.62 1.00
C GLY A 60 9.17 2.28 2.31
N GLU A 61 9.94 2.33 3.40
CA GLU A 61 9.41 2.33 4.76
C GLU A 61 9.21 3.79 5.21
N PRO A 62 7.99 4.29 5.39
CA PRO A 62 7.73 5.70 5.69
C PRO A 62 8.48 6.20 6.93
N MET A 63 8.61 5.37 7.96
CA MET A 63 9.29 5.74 9.20
C MET A 63 10.81 5.92 9.05
N LEU A 64 11.40 5.55 7.92
CA LEU A 64 12.80 5.87 7.59
C LEU A 64 12.96 7.29 7.04
N HIS A 65 11.88 7.95 6.62
CA HIS A 65 11.96 9.36 6.23
C HIS A 65 12.40 10.20 7.44
N PRO A 66 13.48 11.04 7.32
CA PRO A 66 14.05 11.77 8.45
C PRO A 66 13.04 12.67 9.18
N GLN A 67 12.13 13.29 8.44
CA GLN A 67 11.15 14.27 8.88
C GLN A 67 9.71 13.78 8.64
N PHE A 68 9.43 12.49 8.90
CA PHE A 68 8.11 11.92 8.63
C PHE A 68 7.01 12.50 9.52
N ASP A 69 7.34 12.92 10.71
CA ASP A 69 6.47 13.67 11.61
C ASP A 69 5.99 14.99 10.99
N GLU A 70 6.91 15.76 10.41
CA GLU A 70 6.57 16.99 9.68
C GLU A 70 5.75 16.72 8.42
N VAL A 71 6.05 15.65 7.69
CA VAL A 71 5.24 15.18 6.55
C VAL A 71 3.78 14.95 6.99
N CYS A 72 3.57 14.21 8.08
CA CYS A 72 2.23 13.94 8.62
C CYS A 72 1.53 15.23 9.09
N ARG A 73 2.26 16.11 9.78
CA ARG A 73 1.75 17.40 10.25
C ARG A 73 1.28 18.27 9.08
N MET A 74 2.13 18.51 8.09
CA MET A 74 1.81 19.30 6.91
C MET A 74 0.60 18.73 6.15
N PHE A 75 0.52 17.40 6.04
CA PHE A 75 -0.63 16.76 5.41
C PHE A 75 -1.94 17.11 6.15
N LYS A 76 -1.96 16.97 7.46
CA LYS A 76 -3.16 17.24 8.26
C LYS A 76 -3.52 18.74 8.32
N GLU A 77 -2.57 19.64 8.15
CA GLU A 77 -2.87 21.07 8.00
C GLU A 77 -3.65 21.38 6.72
N VAL A 78 -3.29 20.71 5.61
CA VAL A 78 -3.99 20.87 4.32
C VAL A 78 -5.30 20.09 4.30
N PHE A 79 -5.32 18.88 4.84
CA PHE A 79 -6.44 17.94 4.83
C PHE A 79 -6.87 17.50 6.23
N PRO A 80 -7.39 18.41 7.10
CA PRO A 80 -7.64 18.10 8.51
C PRO A 80 -8.68 17.00 8.74
N LYS A 81 -9.60 16.79 7.78
CA LYS A 81 -10.68 15.78 7.85
C LYS A 81 -10.36 14.50 7.08
N CYS A 82 -9.26 14.48 6.35
CA CYS A 82 -8.86 13.31 5.59
C CYS A 82 -8.36 12.22 6.52
N LYS A 83 -8.80 10.98 6.30
CA LYS A 83 -8.28 9.81 7.01
C LYS A 83 -6.86 9.51 6.54
N LEU A 84 -5.89 9.72 7.40
CA LEU A 84 -4.48 9.46 7.13
C LEU A 84 -4.10 8.03 7.52
N ILE A 85 -3.66 7.25 6.55
CA ILE A 85 -3.25 5.85 6.73
C ILE A 85 -1.75 5.72 6.46
N VAL A 86 -1.04 5.03 7.34
CA VAL A 86 0.38 4.73 7.18
C VAL A 86 0.60 3.24 7.34
N ALA A 87 1.50 2.65 6.56
CA ALA A 87 1.95 1.28 6.78
C ALA A 87 3.41 1.27 7.23
N THR A 88 3.73 0.34 8.12
CA THR A 88 5.10 0.15 8.59
C THR A 88 5.47 -1.33 8.68
N ASN A 89 6.74 -1.63 8.42
CA ASN A 89 7.30 -2.97 8.52
C ASN A 89 7.70 -3.37 9.95
N CYS A 90 7.63 -2.45 10.91
CA CYS A 90 7.94 -2.69 12.33
C CYS A 90 9.38 -3.16 12.61
N GLN A 91 10.34 -2.89 11.72
CA GLN A 91 11.72 -3.36 11.83
C GLN A 91 12.71 -2.27 12.27
N TYR A 92 12.30 -1.44 13.23
CA TYR A 92 13.10 -0.40 13.88
C TYR A 92 12.69 -0.23 15.35
N ASN A 93 13.44 0.55 16.12
CA ASN A 93 13.03 0.92 17.47
C ASN A 93 12.12 2.15 17.43
N ILE A 94 11.07 2.16 18.25
CA ILE A 94 10.20 3.32 18.40
C ILE A 94 10.97 4.45 19.06
N ASN A 95 10.93 5.62 18.44
CA ASN A 95 11.59 6.85 18.86
C ASN A 95 10.56 8.00 19.02
N ASP A 96 11.04 9.19 19.35
CA ASP A 96 10.16 10.36 19.56
C ASP A 96 9.47 10.79 18.24
N LYS A 97 10.15 10.70 17.10
CA LYS A 97 9.54 10.94 15.79
C LYS A 97 8.33 10.05 15.55
N PHE A 98 8.45 8.74 15.82
CA PHE A 98 7.31 7.82 15.70
C PHE A 98 6.15 8.24 16.61
N ARG A 99 6.45 8.59 17.87
CA ARG A 99 5.44 9.03 18.83
C ARG A 99 4.75 10.31 18.38
N GLU A 100 5.50 11.25 17.78
CA GLU A 100 4.94 12.48 17.22
C GLU A 100 4.01 12.20 16.04
N CYS A 101 4.39 11.29 15.12
CA CYS A 101 3.55 10.89 13.99
C CYS A 101 2.16 10.39 14.44
N MET A 102 2.09 9.69 15.58
CA MET A 102 0.83 9.12 16.07
C MET A 102 -0.26 10.14 16.35
N LYS A 103 0.07 11.41 16.53
CA LYS A 103 -0.89 12.52 16.69
C LYS A 103 -1.70 12.80 15.41
N TYR A 104 -1.18 12.38 14.26
CA TYR A 104 -1.70 12.72 12.94
C TYR A 104 -2.27 11.51 12.19
N ILE A 105 -1.87 10.30 12.58
CA ILE A 105 -2.24 9.06 11.89
C ILE A 105 -3.57 8.55 12.42
N ASP A 106 -4.56 8.40 11.54
CA ASP A 106 -5.87 7.85 11.90
C ASP A 106 -5.89 6.32 11.81
N MET A 107 -5.03 5.73 10.97
CA MET A 107 -4.92 4.27 10.86
C MET A 107 -3.48 3.85 10.56
N LEU A 108 -2.96 2.91 11.36
CA LEU A 108 -1.61 2.39 11.21
C LEU A 108 -1.63 0.90 10.88
N TYR A 109 -1.06 0.55 9.72
CA TYR A 109 -0.91 -0.83 9.29
C TYR A 109 0.42 -1.41 9.75
N PHE A 110 0.37 -2.48 10.52
CA PHE A 110 1.54 -3.31 10.84
C PHE A 110 1.64 -4.45 9.83
N SER A 111 2.69 -4.45 9.04
CA SER A 111 2.92 -5.44 7.99
C SER A 111 3.53 -6.71 8.59
N ILE A 112 2.69 -7.73 8.87
CA ILE A 112 3.10 -8.99 9.52
C ILE A 112 2.58 -10.17 8.69
N ASP A 113 3.37 -10.63 7.71
CA ASP A 113 2.95 -11.61 6.69
C ASP A 113 3.40 -13.04 6.99
N GLY A 114 3.40 -13.46 8.21
CA GLY A 114 3.80 -14.79 8.60
C GLY A 114 4.19 -14.90 10.06
N TYR A 115 4.63 -16.07 10.46
CA TYR A 115 5.02 -16.34 11.84
C TYR A 115 6.44 -16.94 11.90
N LYS A 116 7.35 -16.25 12.59
CA LYS A 116 8.77 -16.64 12.73
C LYS A 116 9.44 -16.83 11.37
N GLU A 117 9.70 -18.06 10.98
CA GLU A 117 10.48 -18.44 9.80
C GLU A 117 9.83 -17.95 8.51
N SER A 118 8.51 -18.07 8.37
CA SER A 118 7.79 -17.55 7.19
C SER A 118 7.84 -16.04 7.12
N TYR A 119 7.71 -15.34 8.26
CA TYR A 119 7.86 -13.88 8.32
C TYR A 119 9.27 -13.43 7.90
N GLU A 120 10.32 -14.05 8.45
CA GLU A 120 11.71 -13.70 8.12
C GLU A 120 12.08 -14.04 6.68
N ARG A 121 11.50 -15.12 6.12
CA ARG A 121 11.67 -15.48 4.71
C ARG A 121 11.02 -14.45 3.79
N ASP A 122 9.75 -14.15 4.02
CA ASP A 122 8.94 -13.32 3.10
C ASP A 122 9.29 -11.84 3.20
N ARG A 123 9.79 -11.40 4.37
CA ARG A 123 10.21 -10.02 4.64
C ARG A 123 11.71 -9.87 4.92
N SER A 124 12.55 -10.61 4.18
CA SER A 124 14.01 -10.52 4.32
C SER A 124 14.50 -9.06 4.28
N PRO A 125 15.53 -8.68 5.05
CA PRO A 125 16.21 -9.37 6.14
C PRO A 125 15.55 -9.12 7.52
N ALA A 126 14.23 -9.03 7.60
CA ALA A 126 13.50 -8.84 8.85
C ALA A 126 13.89 -9.89 9.89
N LYS A 127 13.76 -9.51 11.18
CA LYS A 127 13.97 -10.40 12.30
C LYS A 127 12.73 -10.46 13.18
N TRP A 128 12.26 -11.68 13.45
CA TRP A 128 11.11 -11.90 14.32
C TRP A 128 11.31 -11.28 15.72
N SER A 129 12.53 -11.39 16.24
CA SER A 129 12.88 -10.76 17.52
C SER A 129 12.75 -9.24 17.54
N LYS A 130 13.07 -8.56 16.41
CA LYS A 130 12.86 -7.12 16.27
C LYS A 130 11.39 -6.75 16.23
N LEU A 131 10.57 -7.55 15.52
CA LEU A 131 9.12 -7.37 15.52
C LEU A 131 8.56 -7.46 16.95
N LEU A 132 8.92 -8.51 17.70
CA LEU A 132 8.44 -8.65 19.08
C LEU A 132 8.89 -7.49 19.97
N LYS A 133 10.13 -7.01 19.81
CA LYS A 133 10.62 -5.82 20.51
C LYS A 133 9.82 -4.56 20.14
N PHE A 134 9.52 -4.37 18.85
CA PHE A 134 8.69 -3.27 18.41
C PHE A 134 7.29 -3.33 19.04
N LEU A 135 6.64 -4.50 19.02
CA LEU A 135 5.32 -4.69 19.63
C LEU A 135 5.34 -4.40 21.13
N GLU A 136 6.39 -4.80 21.84
CA GLU A 136 6.54 -4.49 23.28
C GLU A 136 6.69 -2.98 23.52
N GLN A 137 7.53 -2.30 22.73
CA GLN A 137 7.66 -0.85 22.81
C GLN A 137 6.35 -0.13 22.47
N PHE A 138 5.59 -0.66 21.51
CA PHE A 138 4.32 -0.06 21.07
C PHE A 138 3.25 -0.07 22.18
N LYS A 139 3.29 -0.97 23.15
CA LYS A 139 2.37 -0.97 24.28
C LYS A 139 2.41 0.32 25.11
N SER A 140 3.54 1.03 25.10
CA SER A 140 3.74 2.30 25.81
C SER A 140 3.51 3.54 24.95
N VAL A 141 3.09 3.37 23.69
CA VAL A 141 2.79 4.48 22.77
C VAL A 141 1.38 4.94 22.98
N ASP A 142 1.20 6.25 23.12
CA ASP A 142 -0.14 6.84 23.05
C ASP A 142 -0.65 6.69 21.62
N ARG A 143 -1.79 6.04 21.48
CA ARG A 143 -2.40 5.76 20.16
C ARG A 143 -3.33 6.88 19.72
N TYR A 144 -3.69 7.79 20.61
CA TYR A 144 -4.76 8.75 20.38
C TYR A 144 -6.00 8.03 19.84
N ASP A 145 -6.57 8.50 18.73
CA ASP A 145 -7.71 7.87 18.04
C ASP A 145 -7.28 6.96 16.86
N CYS A 146 -5.99 6.55 16.82
CA CYS A 146 -5.45 5.76 15.73
C CYS A 146 -5.88 4.28 15.81
N ASP A 147 -6.55 3.82 14.77
CA ASP A 147 -6.83 2.40 14.55
C ASP A 147 -5.55 1.66 14.15
N VAL A 148 -5.27 0.53 14.79
CA VAL A 148 -4.14 -0.33 14.40
C VAL A 148 -4.67 -1.57 13.71
N VAL A 149 -4.13 -1.86 12.52
CA VAL A 149 -4.53 -3.00 11.70
C VAL A 149 -3.30 -3.86 11.39
N VAL A 150 -3.38 -5.15 11.64
CA VAL A 150 -2.39 -6.09 11.11
C VAL A 150 -2.72 -6.35 9.64
N ASN A 151 -1.83 -5.89 8.76
CA ASN A 151 -1.94 -6.10 7.32
C ASN A 151 -1.06 -7.28 6.94
N TYR A 152 -1.69 -8.31 6.37
CA TYR A 152 -1.06 -9.59 6.05
C TYR A 152 -1.20 -9.87 4.56
N VAL A 153 -0.09 -10.03 3.87
CA VAL A 153 -0.05 -10.50 2.47
C VAL A 153 0.01 -12.01 2.48
N VAL A 154 -1.09 -12.63 2.04
CA VAL A 154 -1.24 -14.09 2.00
C VAL A 154 -0.62 -14.64 0.72
N ASN A 155 0.21 -15.65 0.85
CA ASN A 155 0.74 -16.46 -0.24
C ASN A 155 0.65 -17.97 0.13
N ALA A 156 0.93 -18.83 -0.83
CA ALA A 156 0.82 -20.27 -0.64
C ALA A 156 1.70 -20.82 0.51
N TYR A 157 2.79 -20.15 0.85
CA TYR A 157 3.76 -20.61 1.85
C TYR A 157 3.47 -20.08 3.26
N ASN A 158 2.61 -19.08 3.42
CA ASN A 158 2.30 -18.49 4.72
C ASN A 158 0.83 -18.61 5.14
N VAL A 159 -0.05 -19.09 4.27
CA VAL A 159 -1.50 -19.22 4.53
C VAL A 159 -1.81 -19.94 5.84
N GLN A 160 -1.02 -20.94 6.22
CA GLN A 160 -1.21 -21.72 7.45
C GLN A 160 -0.80 -20.97 8.73
N ASP A 161 -0.11 -19.84 8.61
CA ASP A 161 0.35 -19.04 9.74
C ASP A 161 -0.65 -17.95 10.18
N ILE A 162 -1.72 -17.73 9.42
CA ILE A 162 -2.72 -16.69 9.68
C ILE A 162 -3.25 -16.76 11.12
N ARG A 163 -3.61 -17.97 11.60
CA ARG A 163 -4.09 -18.16 12.99
C ARG A 163 -3.06 -17.78 14.05
N LYS A 164 -1.78 -18.05 13.79
CA LYS A 164 -0.69 -17.69 14.72
C LYS A 164 -0.51 -16.18 14.79
N VAL A 165 -0.61 -15.49 13.66
CA VAL A 165 -0.53 -14.04 13.59
C VAL A 165 -1.78 -13.39 14.18
N ASP A 166 -2.98 -13.94 13.96
CA ASP A 166 -4.21 -13.45 14.62
C ASP A 166 -4.14 -13.61 16.15
N LYS A 167 -3.55 -14.70 16.64
CA LYS A 167 -3.28 -14.87 18.06
C LYS A 167 -2.31 -13.80 18.58
N LEU A 168 -1.17 -13.58 17.88
CA LEU A 168 -0.19 -12.55 18.23
C LEU A 168 -0.84 -11.16 18.28
N ARG A 169 -1.69 -10.84 17.30
CA ARG A 169 -2.46 -9.61 17.23
C ARG A 169 -3.32 -9.42 18.48
N LYS A 170 -4.09 -10.44 18.86
CA LYS A 170 -4.95 -10.42 20.05
C LYS A 170 -4.16 -10.24 21.34
N GLU A 171 -3.05 -10.97 21.49
CA GLU A 171 -2.16 -10.90 22.66
C GLU A 171 -1.51 -9.51 22.83
N ASN A 172 -1.33 -8.77 21.74
CA ASN A 172 -0.78 -7.41 21.76
C ASN A 172 -1.85 -6.31 21.66
N ASN A 173 -3.15 -6.67 21.79
CA ASN A 173 -4.27 -5.74 21.70
C ASN A 173 -4.20 -4.85 20.45
N LEU A 174 -3.84 -5.42 19.31
CA LEU A 174 -3.92 -4.77 18.01
C LEU A 174 -5.32 -4.94 17.45
N GLY A 175 -5.77 -3.97 16.65
CA GLY A 175 -7.15 -3.92 16.16
C GLY A 175 -7.53 -5.06 15.20
N GLN A 176 -7.78 -4.75 13.94
CA GLN A 176 -8.26 -5.72 12.94
C GLN A 176 -7.10 -6.52 12.31
N LEU A 177 -7.42 -7.71 11.78
CA LEU A 177 -6.60 -8.44 10.83
C LEU A 177 -7.18 -8.21 9.43
N ARG A 178 -6.32 -7.80 8.49
CA ARG A 178 -6.65 -7.60 7.09
C ARG A 178 -5.76 -8.51 6.25
N LEU A 179 -6.38 -9.33 5.41
CA LEU A 179 -5.70 -10.27 4.52
C LEU A 179 -5.74 -9.73 3.08
N ASN A 180 -4.60 -9.64 2.44
CA ASN A 180 -4.48 -9.32 1.03
C ASN A 180 -3.84 -10.51 0.33
N ILE A 181 -4.47 -11.05 -0.69
CA ILE A 181 -3.85 -12.09 -1.51
C ILE A 181 -2.64 -11.47 -2.22
N ALA A 182 -1.50 -12.15 -2.17
CA ALA A 182 -0.29 -11.70 -2.85
C ALA A 182 -0.54 -11.51 -4.35
N GLN A 183 0.01 -10.45 -4.91
CA GLN A 183 -0.19 -10.06 -6.30
C GLN A 183 1.15 -9.98 -7.01
N ILE A 184 1.15 -10.23 -8.29
CA ILE A 184 2.22 -9.83 -9.19
C ILE A 184 2.03 -8.34 -9.47
N TRP A 185 2.99 -7.54 -9.03
CA TRP A 185 3.02 -6.11 -9.32
C TRP A 185 3.69 -5.92 -10.67
N ASP A 186 3.02 -5.38 -11.65
CA ASP A 186 3.48 -5.28 -13.03
C ASP A 186 3.62 -6.63 -13.76
N ALA A 187 2.81 -6.83 -14.78
CA ALA A 187 2.82 -8.06 -15.58
C ALA A 187 4.13 -8.29 -16.36
N ASP A 188 4.95 -7.27 -16.51
CA ASP A 188 6.24 -7.35 -17.20
C ASP A 188 7.42 -7.64 -16.26
N ILE A 189 7.19 -7.57 -14.94
CA ILE A 189 8.19 -7.83 -13.92
C ILE A 189 7.94 -9.24 -13.36
N LYS A 190 8.85 -10.14 -13.64
CA LYS A 190 8.80 -11.52 -13.13
C LYS A 190 9.04 -11.56 -11.61
N MET A 191 8.00 -11.39 -10.84
CA MET A 191 7.97 -12.03 -9.52
C MET A 191 7.79 -13.53 -9.74
N SER A 192 8.44 -14.36 -8.91
CA SER A 192 8.26 -15.79 -9.04
C SER A 192 6.77 -16.13 -8.91
N ASP A 193 6.18 -16.74 -9.93
CA ASP A 193 4.79 -17.18 -9.97
C ASP A 193 4.42 -18.01 -8.72
N ASP A 194 5.40 -18.67 -8.12
CA ASP A 194 5.28 -19.48 -6.90
C ASP A 194 4.86 -18.68 -5.67
N ILE A 195 5.11 -17.39 -5.61
CA ILE A 195 4.80 -16.58 -4.41
C ILE A 195 3.39 -16.02 -4.48
N ALA A 196 2.91 -15.61 -5.65
CA ALA A 196 1.69 -14.83 -5.75
C ALA A 196 0.41 -15.69 -5.80
N THR A 197 0.17 -16.39 -6.89
CA THR A 197 -1.16 -16.94 -7.18
C THR A 197 -1.18 -18.43 -7.50
N SER A 198 -0.06 -19.01 -7.93
CA SER A 198 -0.03 -20.36 -8.52
C SER A 198 0.19 -21.50 -7.52
N GLY A 199 0.66 -21.21 -6.33
CA GLY A 199 1.07 -22.24 -5.35
C GLY A 199 -0.01 -22.69 -4.36
N TYR A 200 -1.23 -22.11 -4.39
CA TYR A 200 -2.30 -22.51 -3.48
C TYR A 200 -2.83 -23.90 -3.81
N THR A 201 -2.90 -24.78 -2.81
CA THR A 201 -3.65 -26.02 -2.91
C THR A 201 -5.15 -25.76 -2.71
N GLU A 202 -6.01 -26.68 -3.16
CA GLU A 202 -7.44 -26.63 -2.86
C GLU A 202 -7.71 -26.56 -1.35
N LYS A 203 -6.90 -27.25 -0.55
CA LYS A 203 -6.96 -27.19 0.92
C LYS A 203 -6.70 -25.78 1.45
N ASP A 204 -5.76 -25.04 0.89
CA ASP A 204 -5.43 -23.68 1.30
C ASP A 204 -6.58 -22.73 0.96
N LEU A 205 -7.14 -22.83 -0.25
CA LEU A 205 -8.28 -22.02 -0.68
C LEU A 205 -9.53 -22.30 0.15
N ASN A 206 -9.82 -23.57 0.46
CA ASN A 206 -10.90 -23.95 1.36
C ASN A 206 -10.68 -23.39 2.78
N TYR A 207 -9.45 -23.45 3.29
CA TYR A 207 -9.12 -22.88 4.59
C TYR A 207 -9.36 -21.36 4.64
N LEU A 208 -8.96 -20.62 3.59
CA LEU A 208 -9.24 -19.19 3.47
C LEU A 208 -10.74 -18.92 3.43
N ARG A 209 -11.47 -19.60 2.56
CA ARG A 209 -12.92 -19.43 2.42
C ARG A 209 -13.67 -19.69 3.72
N ASP A 210 -13.37 -20.81 4.38
CA ASP A 210 -14.17 -21.31 5.50
C ASP A 210 -13.84 -20.59 6.83
N ASN A 211 -12.68 -19.91 6.92
CA ASN A 211 -12.24 -19.30 8.17
C ASN A 211 -11.95 -17.79 8.08
N TRP A 212 -11.68 -17.24 6.88
CA TRP A 212 -11.08 -15.91 6.75
C TRP A 212 -11.68 -15.03 5.65
N ASN A 213 -12.75 -15.45 4.98
CA ASN A 213 -13.35 -14.71 3.87
C ASN A 213 -13.69 -13.26 4.22
N GLU A 214 -14.17 -12.98 5.44
CA GLU A 214 -14.49 -11.63 5.90
C GLU A 214 -13.27 -10.72 6.08
N GLN A 215 -12.08 -11.29 6.31
CA GLN A 215 -10.82 -10.57 6.47
C GLN A 215 -10.10 -10.33 5.14
N ILE A 216 -10.47 -11.08 4.08
CA ILE A 216 -9.84 -10.97 2.76
C ILE A 216 -10.34 -9.71 2.08
N MET A 217 -9.38 -8.90 1.61
CA MET A 217 -9.67 -7.66 0.90
C MET A 217 -9.64 -7.88 -0.61
N GLY A 218 -10.65 -7.39 -1.28
CA GLY A 218 -10.70 -7.45 -2.73
C GLY A 218 -12.12 -7.32 -3.27
N LYS A 219 -12.24 -7.40 -4.60
CA LYS A 219 -13.51 -7.49 -5.31
C LYS A 219 -13.50 -8.74 -6.17
N SER A 220 -14.48 -9.61 -5.98
CA SER A 220 -14.63 -10.83 -6.79
C SER A 220 -15.04 -10.55 -8.25
N LYS A 221 -15.72 -9.42 -8.49
CA LYS A 221 -16.06 -8.94 -9.83
C LYS A 221 -15.29 -7.67 -10.12
N TRP A 222 -14.47 -7.69 -11.16
CA TRP A 222 -13.70 -6.54 -11.59
C TRP A 222 -13.89 -6.28 -13.09
N ASP A 223 -14.15 -5.02 -13.42
CA ASP A 223 -14.24 -4.50 -14.78
C ASP A 223 -13.37 -3.24 -14.86
N PHE A 224 -12.71 -2.98 -15.97
CA PHE A 224 -11.96 -1.75 -16.19
C PHE A 224 -12.79 -0.50 -16.00
N LYS A 225 -14.09 -0.52 -16.36
CA LYS A 225 -15.02 0.60 -16.17
C LYS A 225 -15.18 1.00 -14.71
N ASP A 226 -15.08 0.00 -13.81
CA ASP A 226 -15.22 0.17 -12.37
C ASP A 226 -13.87 0.39 -11.68
N CYS A 227 -12.79 0.59 -12.43
CA CYS A 227 -11.47 0.79 -11.86
C CYS A 227 -11.46 2.02 -10.96
N PHE A 228 -11.29 1.79 -9.66
CA PHE A 228 -11.25 2.82 -8.64
C PHE A 228 -10.14 3.84 -8.90
N TRP A 229 -8.96 3.36 -9.31
CA TRP A 229 -7.79 4.21 -9.54
C TRP A 229 -8.03 5.23 -10.64
N VAL A 230 -8.57 4.79 -11.76
CA VAL A 230 -8.83 5.66 -12.92
C VAL A 230 -9.86 6.74 -12.61
N ASN A 231 -10.85 6.42 -11.78
CA ASN A 231 -11.99 7.29 -11.54
C ASN A 231 -11.81 8.23 -10.34
N ASN A 232 -11.19 7.75 -9.25
CA ASN A 232 -11.29 8.41 -7.95
C ASN A 232 -9.96 8.65 -7.24
N ALA A 233 -8.85 8.09 -7.74
CA ALA A 233 -7.60 8.03 -6.99
C ALA A 233 -6.41 8.60 -7.75
N ILE A 234 -5.37 8.91 -6.99
CA ILE A 234 -4.03 9.23 -7.53
C ILE A 234 -2.98 8.38 -6.81
N TYR A 235 -1.93 8.03 -7.54
CA TYR A 235 -0.71 7.47 -7.00
C TYR A 235 0.48 8.33 -7.40
N THR A 236 1.30 8.72 -6.42
CA THR A 236 2.50 9.54 -6.65
C THR A 236 3.75 8.81 -6.16
N THR A 237 4.84 8.92 -6.92
CA THR A 237 6.16 8.46 -6.49
C THR A 237 6.88 9.54 -5.66
N VAL A 238 7.98 9.15 -5.02
CA VAL A 238 8.83 10.06 -4.24
C VAL A 238 9.41 11.21 -5.08
N GLU A 239 9.48 11.07 -6.40
CA GLU A 239 9.89 12.10 -7.35
C GLU A 239 8.73 13.05 -7.73
N GLY A 240 7.54 12.86 -7.20
CA GLY A 240 6.35 13.64 -7.55
C GLY A 240 5.65 13.19 -8.83
N ASN A 241 6.10 12.09 -9.44
CA ASN A 241 5.51 11.57 -10.67
C ASN A 241 4.12 10.98 -10.42
N ILE A 242 3.14 11.34 -11.24
CA ILE A 242 1.80 10.75 -11.25
C ILE A 242 1.79 9.51 -12.11
N LYS A 243 1.39 8.40 -11.52
CA LYS A 243 1.12 7.14 -12.22
C LYS A 243 -0.36 6.76 -12.10
N MET A 244 -0.85 5.92 -12.99
CA MET A 244 -2.27 5.57 -13.03
C MET A 244 -2.73 4.85 -11.74
N CYS A 245 -1.92 3.95 -11.21
CA CYS A 245 -2.22 3.19 -9.99
C CYS A 245 -0.96 2.62 -9.35
N CYS A 246 -1.10 2.09 -8.14
CA CYS A 246 -0.01 1.40 -7.44
C CYS A 246 0.26 -0.03 -7.96
N MET A 247 -0.56 -0.54 -8.88
CA MET A 247 -0.44 -1.90 -9.43
C MET A 247 0.44 -1.96 -10.69
N ASN A 248 0.71 -0.82 -11.31
CA ASN A 248 1.56 -0.68 -12.48
C ASN A 248 2.57 0.44 -12.26
N THR A 249 3.47 0.21 -11.34
CA THR A 249 4.47 1.19 -10.92
C THR A 249 5.62 1.35 -11.92
N GLY A 250 5.85 0.36 -12.78
CA GLY A 250 6.82 0.42 -13.88
C GLY A 250 6.38 1.26 -15.08
N ALA A 251 5.06 1.54 -15.24
CA ALA A 251 4.56 2.35 -16.35
C ALA A 251 5.10 3.79 -16.33
N GLU A 252 5.17 4.40 -17.51
CA GLU A 252 5.57 5.80 -17.66
C GLU A 252 4.63 6.74 -16.89
N PRO A 253 5.15 7.80 -16.26
CA PRO A 253 4.34 8.78 -15.56
C PRO A 253 3.59 9.69 -16.53
N PHE A 254 2.44 10.21 -16.11
CA PHE A 254 1.65 11.18 -16.88
C PHE A 254 2.09 12.63 -16.69
N GLY A 255 2.87 12.91 -15.67
CA GLY A 255 3.34 14.26 -15.31
C GLY A 255 3.88 14.28 -13.89
N ASN A 256 4.24 15.46 -13.41
CA ASN A 256 4.91 15.65 -12.12
C ASN A 256 4.22 16.73 -11.29
N LEU A 257 3.85 16.42 -10.05
CA LEU A 257 3.17 17.35 -9.14
C LEU A 257 4.09 18.46 -8.57
N PHE A 258 5.40 18.38 -8.80
CA PHE A 258 6.29 19.48 -8.45
C PHE A 258 6.26 20.59 -9.49
N GLU A 259 5.73 20.31 -10.68
CA GLU A 259 5.69 21.20 -11.85
C GLU A 259 4.27 21.58 -12.26
N ASN A 260 3.32 20.64 -12.13
CA ASN A 260 1.95 20.77 -12.59
C ASN A 260 0.95 20.42 -11.48
N SER A 261 -0.21 21.04 -11.49
CA SER A 261 -1.33 20.56 -10.68
C SER A 261 -1.89 19.24 -11.21
N ILE A 262 -2.56 18.47 -10.36
CA ILE A 262 -3.21 17.23 -10.80
C ILE A 262 -4.31 17.49 -11.85
N ASP A 263 -4.96 18.65 -11.82
CA ASP A 263 -5.96 19.00 -12.81
C ASP A 263 -5.35 19.23 -14.20
N GLU A 264 -4.17 19.85 -14.29
CA GLU A 264 -3.42 19.99 -15.54
C GLU A 264 -2.97 18.64 -16.07
N ILE A 265 -2.40 17.79 -15.22
CA ILE A 265 -1.95 16.43 -15.59
C ILE A 265 -3.12 15.59 -16.14
N ARG A 266 -4.27 15.66 -15.48
CA ARG A 266 -5.47 14.92 -15.90
C ARG A 266 -6.07 15.40 -17.22
N LEU A 267 -5.74 16.61 -17.69
CA LEU A 267 -6.14 17.11 -19.00
C LEU A 267 -5.20 16.67 -20.13
N MET A 268 -4.03 16.13 -19.84
CA MET A 268 -3.09 15.64 -20.86
C MET A 268 -3.69 14.46 -21.64
N ASP A 269 -3.39 14.40 -22.94
CA ASP A 269 -3.95 13.42 -23.85
C ASP A 269 -3.66 11.98 -23.40
N ASP A 270 -2.46 11.69 -22.88
CA ASP A 270 -2.09 10.35 -22.42
C ASP A 270 -2.94 9.89 -21.23
N TYR A 271 -3.17 10.77 -20.26
CA TYR A 271 -4.05 10.46 -19.13
C TYR A 271 -5.49 10.21 -19.59
N GLN A 272 -6.01 11.09 -20.48
CA GLN A 272 -7.36 10.96 -21.01
C GLN A 272 -7.53 9.71 -21.89
N ASN A 273 -6.52 9.32 -22.65
CA ASN A 273 -6.54 8.11 -23.46
C ASN A 273 -6.63 6.84 -22.58
N VAL A 274 -5.85 6.77 -21.48
CA VAL A 274 -5.94 5.64 -20.53
C VAL A 274 -7.31 5.61 -19.88
N LYS A 275 -7.82 6.74 -19.43
CA LYS A 275 -9.14 6.85 -18.81
C LYS A 275 -10.26 6.40 -19.77
N LYS A 276 -10.25 6.89 -21.00
CA LYS A 276 -11.21 6.50 -22.05
C LYS A 276 -11.11 5.02 -22.36
N GLY A 277 -9.90 4.48 -22.46
CA GLY A 277 -9.66 3.06 -22.68
C GLY A 277 -10.30 2.18 -21.61
N CYS A 278 -10.13 2.54 -20.34
CA CYS A 278 -10.79 1.85 -19.24
C CYS A 278 -12.33 1.97 -19.32
N GLN A 279 -12.85 3.18 -19.49
CA GLN A 279 -14.30 3.43 -19.56
C GLN A 279 -15.02 2.69 -20.71
N THR A 280 -14.32 2.46 -21.82
CA THR A 280 -14.84 1.72 -22.98
C THR A 280 -14.53 0.23 -22.95
N ASN A 281 -13.92 -0.27 -21.87
CA ASN A 281 -13.45 -1.64 -21.73
C ASN A 281 -12.43 -2.06 -22.82
N ASN A 282 -11.67 -1.09 -23.32
CA ASN A 282 -10.58 -1.28 -24.25
C ASN A 282 -9.31 -0.60 -23.71
N PRO A 283 -8.71 -1.17 -22.64
CA PRO A 283 -7.60 -0.55 -21.93
C PRO A 283 -6.36 -0.40 -22.81
N THR A 284 -5.63 0.69 -22.60
CA THR A 284 -4.31 0.91 -23.19
C THR A 284 -3.28 -0.04 -22.60
N SER A 285 -2.05 -0.03 -23.14
CA SER A 285 -0.92 -0.83 -22.63
C SER A 285 -0.70 -0.68 -21.13
N HIS A 286 -0.92 0.52 -20.55
CA HIS A 286 -0.82 0.79 -19.10
C HIS A 286 -1.72 -0.10 -18.23
N CYS A 287 -2.85 -0.58 -18.78
CA CYS A 287 -3.84 -1.33 -18.03
C CYS A 287 -4.13 -2.72 -18.60
N GLN A 288 -3.64 -3.03 -19.80
CA GLN A 288 -3.93 -4.28 -20.51
C GLN A 288 -3.54 -5.52 -19.68
N ASN A 289 -2.39 -5.46 -19.01
CA ASN A 289 -1.81 -6.53 -18.21
C ASN A 289 -2.06 -6.30 -16.69
N CYS A 290 -3.21 -5.77 -16.32
CA CYS A 290 -3.54 -5.53 -14.92
C CYS A 290 -3.52 -6.84 -14.11
N SER A 291 -2.59 -6.95 -13.18
CA SER A 291 -2.39 -8.14 -12.33
C SER A 291 -3.59 -8.44 -11.42
N TYR A 292 -4.48 -7.45 -11.21
CA TYR A 292 -5.70 -7.67 -10.45
C TYR A 292 -6.62 -8.73 -11.08
N LYS A 293 -6.59 -8.89 -12.41
CA LYS A 293 -7.35 -9.92 -13.13
C LYS A 293 -7.00 -11.33 -12.68
N GLU A 294 -5.76 -11.58 -12.31
CA GLU A 294 -5.27 -12.88 -11.87
C GLU A 294 -5.77 -13.25 -10.48
N LEU A 295 -6.14 -12.25 -9.68
CA LEU A 295 -6.71 -12.46 -8.35
C LEU A 295 -8.18 -12.85 -8.39
N VAL A 296 -8.93 -12.43 -9.42
CA VAL A 296 -10.38 -12.63 -9.50
C VAL A 296 -10.80 -14.10 -9.33
N PRO A 297 -10.13 -15.08 -9.96
CA PRO A 297 -10.46 -16.48 -9.75
C PRO A 297 -10.31 -16.93 -8.29
N ILE A 298 -9.24 -16.49 -7.61
CA ILE A 298 -8.99 -16.81 -6.20
C ILE A 298 -10.05 -16.13 -5.31
N LEU A 299 -10.30 -14.84 -5.53
CA LEU A 299 -11.29 -14.07 -4.75
C LEU A 299 -12.69 -14.68 -4.91
N ASN A 300 -13.08 -15.06 -6.13
CA ASN A 300 -14.36 -15.76 -6.37
C ASN A 300 -14.44 -17.09 -5.62
N TYR A 301 -13.35 -17.86 -5.59
CA TYR A 301 -13.32 -19.15 -4.90
C TYR A 301 -13.46 -18.99 -3.39
N VAL A 302 -12.81 -18.00 -2.80
CA VAL A 302 -12.86 -17.73 -1.35
C VAL A 302 -14.09 -16.93 -0.92
N GLY A 303 -14.95 -16.52 -1.86
CA GLY A 303 -16.25 -15.92 -1.56
C GLY A 303 -16.21 -14.41 -1.28
N VAL A 304 -15.24 -13.69 -1.87
CA VAL A 304 -15.08 -12.23 -1.72
C VAL A 304 -15.58 -11.47 -2.94
#